data_834735b302d54991556661b3bfc1834e
#
_entry.id   834735b302d54991556661b3bfc1834e
#
_cell.length_a   1.000
_cell.length_b   1.000
_cell.length_c   1.000
_cell.angle_alpha   90.00
_cell.angle_beta   90.00
_cell.angle_gamma   90.00
#
_symmetry.space_group_name_H-M   'P 1'
#
loop_
_entity.id
_entity.type
_entity.pdbx_description
1 polymer ?
#
loop_
_entity_poly.entity_id
_entity_poly.type
_entity_poly.pdbx_seq_one_letter_code
_entity_poly.pdbx_strand_id
1 'polypeptide(L)'
;LKLFRARYDDGVKIFYDFDSEILDCFVIINIFQPLIENYFEHAYNSNRNDNCLWLRGKKVKEDMLCLSVDDNGMGMTPESIQILQMSLNSMASDENDSYGLRNLHQRIRLYYGKDYGLTITSNSHGGLSVVIHIRRIIDC
;
A
#
# COMPACT_ATOMS: atom_id res chain seq x y z
N LEU A 1 0.12 -3.18 22.31
CA LEU A 1 0.85 -4.32 21.77
C LEU A 1 0.85 -4.28 20.25
N LYS A 2 2.01 -4.44 19.67
CA LYS A 2 2.18 -4.49 18.23
C LYS A 2 2.77 -5.83 17.83
N LEU A 3 2.37 -6.32 16.68
CA LEU A 3 3.07 -7.41 16.03
C LEU A 3 4.15 -6.83 15.13
N PHE A 4 5.37 -7.30 15.32
CA PHE A 4 6.49 -6.93 14.47
C PHE A 4 7.19 -8.20 14.00
N ARG A 5 7.44 -8.30 12.71
CA ARG A 5 8.09 -9.45 12.13
C ARG A 5 8.92 -9.01 10.93
N ALA A 6 10.08 -9.63 10.77
CA ALA A 6 10.91 -9.44 9.58
C ALA A 6 11.04 -10.77 8.87
N ARG A 7 11.07 -10.71 7.57
CA ARG A 7 11.14 -11.89 6.74
C ARG A 7 11.89 -11.54 5.46
N TYR A 8 12.60 -12.52 4.92
CA TYR A 8 13.29 -12.38 3.64
C TYR A 8 12.58 -13.22 2.60
N ASP A 9 12.34 -12.63 1.43
CA ASP A 9 11.67 -13.30 0.34
C ASP A 9 12.20 -12.69 -0.95
N ASP A 10 12.74 -13.53 -1.83
CA ASP A 10 13.28 -13.11 -3.14
C ASP A 10 14.27 -11.94 -3.04
N GLY A 11 15.06 -11.90 -1.98
CA GLY A 11 16.06 -10.84 -1.80
C GLY A 11 15.50 -9.56 -1.22
N VAL A 12 14.30 -9.59 -0.67
CA VAL A 12 13.66 -8.45 -0.03
C VAL A 12 13.42 -8.76 1.43
N LYS A 13 13.81 -7.83 2.29
CA LYS A 13 13.50 -7.92 3.71
C LYS A 13 12.14 -7.26 3.93
N ILE A 14 11.21 -7.99 4.52
CA ILE A 14 9.86 -7.50 4.74
C ILE A 14 9.61 -7.37 6.24
N PHE A 15 9.22 -6.17 6.65
CA PHE A 15 8.85 -5.88 8.03
C PHE A 15 7.34 -5.75 8.14
N TYR A 16 6.78 -6.29 9.21
CA TYR A 16 5.35 -6.19 9.51
C TYR A 16 5.19 -5.45 10.82
N ASP A 17 4.35 -4.43 10.84
CA ASP A 17 4.11 -3.62 12.03
C ASP A 17 2.63 -3.27 12.08
N PHE A 18 1.87 -4.06 12.84
CA PHE A 18 0.43 -3.88 12.96
C PHE A 18 0.04 -3.68 14.42
N ASP A 19 -0.77 -2.66 14.68
CA ASP A 19 -1.33 -2.45 16.00
C ASP A 19 -2.25 -3.62 16.35
N SER A 20 -2.19 -4.09 17.60
CA SER A 20 -3.06 -5.19 18.03
C SER A 20 -4.53 -4.81 17.95
N GLU A 21 -4.84 -3.52 18.02
CA GLU A 21 -6.22 -3.03 17.94
C GLU A 21 -6.92 -3.34 16.63
N ILE A 22 -6.15 -3.62 15.56
CA ILE A 22 -6.75 -3.89 14.26
C ILE A 22 -6.72 -5.37 13.88
N LEU A 23 -6.16 -6.22 14.74
CA LEU A 23 -6.07 -7.65 14.43
C LEU A 23 -7.41 -8.33 14.42
N ASP A 24 -8.40 -7.75 15.09
CA ASP A 24 -9.77 -8.27 15.10
C ASP A 24 -10.69 -7.54 14.12
N CYS A 25 -10.11 -6.67 13.27
CA CYS A 25 -10.89 -5.95 12.29
C CYS A 25 -10.99 -6.75 11.00
N PHE A 26 -12.15 -6.67 10.38
CA PHE A 26 -12.33 -7.25 9.06
C PHE A 26 -11.66 -6.36 8.03
N VAL A 27 -10.77 -6.95 7.25
CA VAL A 27 -10.03 -6.25 6.20
C VAL A 27 -10.20 -7.06 4.92
N ILE A 28 -10.30 -6.37 3.79
CA ILE A 28 -10.39 -7.06 2.50
C ILE A 28 -9.16 -7.94 2.34
N ILE A 29 -9.41 -9.24 2.20
CA ILE A 29 -8.35 -10.18 1.91
C ILE A 29 -7.71 -9.77 0.58
N ASN A 30 -6.41 -9.88 0.47
CA ASN A 30 -5.67 -9.52 -0.72
C ASN A 30 -5.51 -8.01 -0.91
N ILE A 31 -5.77 -7.21 0.13
CA ILE A 31 -5.58 -5.77 0.00
C ILE A 31 -4.09 -5.42 -0.20
N PHE A 32 -3.20 -6.20 0.40
CA PHE A 32 -1.77 -5.96 0.29
C PHE A 32 -1.16 -6.61 -0.96
N GLN A 33 -1.78 -7.64 -1.51
CA GLN A 33 -1.20 -8.40 -2.60
C GLN A 33 -0.90 -7.54 -3.84
N PRO A 34 -1.85 -6.71 -4.33
CA PRO A 34 -1.55 -5.86 -5.47
C PRO A 34 -0.45 -4.84 -5.19
N LEU A 35 -0.33 -4.38 -3.94
CA LEU A 35 0.71 -3.43 -3.57
C LEU A 35 2.09 -4.08 -3.60
N ILE A 36 2.18 -5.32 -3.12
CA ILE A 36 3.43 -6.07 -3.14
C ILE A 36 3.82 -6.39 -4.58
N GLU A 37 2.87 -6.80 -5.39
CA GLU A 37 3.13 -7.06 -6.81
C GLU A 37 3.61 -5.80 -7.52
N ASN A 38 3.01 -4.67 -7.23
CA ASN A 38 3.43 -3.40 -7.81
C ASN A 38 4.87 -3.05 -7.42
N TYR A 39 5.25 -3.33 -6.18
CA TYR A 39 6.62 -3.12 -5.75
C TYR A 39 7.59 -3.95 -6.59
N PHE A 40 7.32 -5.24 -6.77
CA PHE A 40 8.21 -6.11 -7.52
C PHE A 40 8.29 -5.72 -8.99
N GLU A 41 7.24 -5.17 -9.57
CA GLU A 41 7.25 -4.74 -10.94
C GLU A 41 8.02 -3.44 -11.16
N HIS A 42 7.98 -2.51 -10.19
CA HIS A 42 8.44 -1.14 -10.45
C HIS A 42 9.56 -0.65 -9.55
N ALA A 43 9.69 -1.16 -8.34
CA ALA A 43 10.64 -0.62 -7.38
C ALA A 43 11.73 -1.59 -6.97
N TYR A 44 11.48 -2.88 -7.09
CA TYR A 44 12.45 -3.89 -6.72
C TYR A 44 13.66 -3.83 -7.66
N ASN A 45 14.86 -3.89 -7.08
CA ASN A 45 16.10 -3.88 -7.85
C ASN A 45 16.93 -5.11 -7.47
N SER A 46 17.02 -6.06 -8.38
CA SER A 46 17.73 -7.32 -8.13
C SER A 46 19.23 -7.12 -7.94
N ASN A 47 19.77 -5.97 -8.34
CA ASN A 47 21.18 -5.64 -8.16
C ASN A 47 21.48 -5.06 -6.78
N ARG A 48 20.47 -4.81 -5.97
CA ARG A 48 20.64 -4.33 -4.60
C ARG A 48 20.46 -5.48 -3.64
N ASN A 49 21.18 -5.39 -2.51
CA ASN A 49 21.07 -6.38 -1.45
C ASN A 49 20.35 -5.81 -0.22
N ASP A 50 19.84 -4.60 -0.31
CA ASP A 50 19.17 -3.92 0.80
C ASP A 50 17.72 -3.57 0.50
N ASN A 51 17.09 -4.27 -0.43
CA ASN A 51 15.67 -4.07 -0.72
C ASN A 51 14.83 -4.33 0.52
N CYS A 52 13.96 -3.39 0.86
CA CYS A 52 13.09 -3.49 2.03
C CYS A 52 11.67 -3.06 1.72
N LEU A 53 10.74 -3.74 2.35
CA LEU A 53 9.33 -3.35 2.39
C LEU A 53 8.89 -3.27 3.84
N TRP A 54 8.06 -2.29 4.15
CA TRP A 54 7.42 -2.15 5.46
C TRP A 54 5.92 -2.19 5.25
N LEU A 55 5.27 -3.18 5.83
CA LEU A 55 3.80 -3.30 5.82
C LEU A 55 3.30 -2.88 7.18
N ARG A 56 2.48 -1.85 7.21
CA ARG A 56 2.01 -1.27 8.47
C ARG A 56 0.51 -1.14 8.49
N GLY A 57 -0.05 -1.19 9.68
CA GLY A 57 -1.46 -0.96 9.88
C GLY A 57 -1.73 -0.43 11.27
N LYS A 58 -2.54 0.63 11.36
CA LYS A 58 -2.88 1.21 12.64
C LYS A 58 -4.28 1.81 12.59
N LYS A 59 -4.87 1.95 13.77
CA LYS A 59 -6.13 2.66 13.92
C LYS A 59 -5.80 4.15 14.06
N VAL A 60 -6.36 4.99 13.19
CA VAL A 60 -6.11 6.42 13.22
C VAL A 60 -7.28 7.18 13.84
N LYS A 61 -8.48 6.62 13.76
CA LYS A 61 -9.68 7.13 14.42
C LYS A 61 -10.50 5.92 14.84
N GLU A 62 -11.56 6.15 15.60
CA GLU A 62 -12.39 5.05 16.10
C GLU A 62 -12.87 4.14 14.97
N ASP A 63 -13.23 4.73 13.84
CA ASP A 63 -13.79 3.99 12.71
C ASP A 63 -12.92 3.99 11.47
N MET A 64 -11.63 4.36 11.59
CA MET A 64 -10.76 4.44 10.42
C MET A 64 -9.42 3.76 10.68
N LEU A 65 -9.01 2.96 9.71
CA LEU A 65 -7.70 2.31 9.69
C LEU A 65 -6.84 2.93 8.61
N CYS A 66 -5.55 2.98 8.90
CA CYS A 66 -4.53 3.37 7.93
C CYS A 66 -3.60 2.19 7.72
N LEU A 67 -3.57 1.69 6.49
CA LEU A 67 -2.66 0.62 6.08
C LEU A 67 -1.65 1.22 5.12
N SER A 68 -0.42 0.75 5.15
CA SER A 68 0.59 1.26 4.22
C SER A 68 1.59 0.21 3.82
N VAL A 69 2.12 0.38 2.62
CA VAL A 69 3.27 -0.35 2.11
C VAL A 69 4.31 0.68 1.72
N ASP A 70 5.45 0.65 2.39
CA ASP A 70 6.56 1.54 2.13
C ASP A 70 7.71 0.74 1.54
N ASP A 71 8.41 1.30 0.55
CA ASP A 71 9.60 0.66 0.00
C ASP A 71 10.79 1.62 0.09
N ASN A 72 11.97 1.09 -0.17
CA ASN A 72 13.19 1.88 -0.27
C ASN A 72 13.76 1.85 -1.68
N GLY A 73 12.89 1.77 -2.68
CA GLY A 73 13.29 1.80 -4.07
C GLY A 73 13.75 3.19 -4.51
N MET A 74 13.78 3.42 -5.82
CA MET A 74 14.28 4.68 -6.36
C MET A 74 13.31 5.84 -6.21
N GLY A 75 12.08 5.55 -5.83
CA GLY A 75 11.06 6.60 -5.70
C GLY A 75 10.61 7.15 -7.05
N MET A 76 9.86 8.24 -6.97
CA MET A 76 9.35 8.93 -8.15
C MET A 76 9.43 10.43 -7.92
N THR A 77 9.48 11.19 -9.01
CA THR A 77 9.40 12.66 -8.90
C THR A 77 8.02 13.07 -8.42
N PRO A 78 7.89 14.28 -7.83
CA PRO A 78 6.56 14.78 -7.43
C PRO A 78 5.57 14.82 -8.60
N GLU A 79 6.04 15.17 -9.79
CA GLU A 79 5.19 15.20 -10.98
C GLU A 79 4.69 13.83 -11.36
N SER A 80 5.57 12.82 -11.30
CA SER A 80 5.19 11.44 -11.62
C SER A 80 4.20 10.89 -10.59
N ILE A 81 4.40 11.23 -9.32
CA ILE A 81 3.47 10.83 -8.26
C ILE A 81 2.09 11.43 -8.52
N GLN A 82 2.05 12.72 -8.89
CA GLN A 82 0.79 13.39 -9.16
C GLN A 82 0.06 12.75 -10.35
N ILE A 83 0.79 12.44 -11.42
CA ILE A 83 0.20 11.79 -12.58
C ILE A 83 -0.35 10.42 -12.21
N LEU A 84 0.41 9.66 -11.44
CA LEU A 84 -0.03 8.34 -10.99
C LEU A 84 -1.27 8.46 -10.12
N GLN A 85 -1.28 9.38 -9.16
CA GLN A 85 -2.43 9.59 -8.28
C GLN A 85 -3.68 9.95 -9.07
N MET A 86 -3.54 10.82 -10.07
CA MET A 86 -4.68 11.18 -10.92
C MET A 86 -5.18 10.00 -11.75
N SER A 87 -4.28 9.13 -12.18
CA SER A 87 -4.65 7.99 -13.01
C SER A 87 -5.51 6.98 -12.27
N LEU A 88 -5.46 6.98 -10.92
CA LEU A 88 -6.23 6.02 -10.13
C LEU A 88 -7.72 6.20 -10.29
N ASN A 89 -8.17 7.42 -10.60
CA ASN A 89 -9.58 7.71 -10.83
C ASN A 89 -9.97 7.67 -12.31
N SER A 90 -9.02 7.33 -13.19
CA SER A 90 -9.27 7.32 -14.61
C SER A 90 -10.11 6.11 -14.99
N MET A 91 -11.08 6.32 -15.89
CA MET A 91 -11.87 5.24 -16.46
C MET A 91 -11.24 4.66 -17.72
N ALA A 92 -10.09 5.21 -18.14
CA ALA A 92 -9.41 4.72 -19.33
C ALA A 92 -8.93 3.29 -19.10
N SER A 93 -9.08 2.47 -20.12
CA SER A 93 -8.68 1.06 -20.07
C SER A 93 -7.25 0.89 -20.57
N ASP A 94 -6.38 1.81 -20.25
CA ASP A 94 -4.99 1.75 -20.65
C ASP A 94 -4.31 0.55 -20.03
N GLU A 95 -3.49 -0.10 -20.80
CA GLU A 95 -2.62 -1.14 -20.31
C GLU A 95 -1.34 -0.52 -19.76
N ASN A 96 -1.50 0.44 -18.85
CA ASN A 96 -0.33 1.06 -18.26
C ASN A 96 0.06 0.35 -16.97
N ASP A 97 1.19 0.78 -16.43
CA ASP A 97 1.80 0.14 -15.29
C ASP A 97 1.01 0.33 -14.00
N SER A 98 0.03 1.23 -13.99
CA SER A 98 -0.76 1.50 -12.80
C SER A 98 -2.05 0.69 -12.72
N TYR A 99 -2.25 -0.25 -13.63
CA TYR A 99 -3.52 -0.97 -13.72
C TYR A 99 -3.88 -1.66 -12.40
N GLY A 100 -2.91 -2.33 -11.77
CA GLY A 100 -3.15 -3.02 -10.50
C GLY A 100 -3.53 -2.08 -9.37
N LEU A 101 -2.84 -0.95 -9.27
CA LEU A 101 -3.15 0.05 -8.25
C LEU A 101 -4.50 0.71 -8.52
N ARG A 102 -4.78 1.04 -9.76
CA ARG A 102 -6.07 1.63 -10.14
C ARG A 102 -7.22 0.69 -9.81
N ASN A 103 -7.06 -0.58 -10.14
CA ASN A 103 -8.07 -1.58 -9.85
C ASN A 103 -8.32 -1.69 -8.35
N LEU A 104 -7.26 -1.74 -7.55
CA LEU A 104 -7.39 -1.77 -6.10
C LEU A 104 -8.05 -0.50 -5.57
N HIS A 105 -7.63 0.66 -6.05
CA HIS A 105 -8.18 1.95 -5.63
C HIS A 105 -9.68 2.00 -5.86
N GLN A 106 -10.12 1.62 -7.06
CA GLN A 106 -11.53 1.64 -7.43
C GLN A 106 -12.32 0.62 -6.63
N ARG A 107 -11.75 -0.56 -6.37
CA ARG A 107 -12.40 -1.58 -5.56
C ARG A 107 -12.60 -1.11 -4.12
N ILE A 108 -11.60 -0.43 -3.55
CA ILE A 108 -11.73 0.13 -2.20
C ILE A 108 -12.83 1.18 -2.16
N ARG A 109 -12.87 2.07 -3.14
CA ARG A 109 -13.89 3.12 -3.20
C ARG A 109 -15.28 2.53 -3.37
N LEU A 110 -15.39 1.48 -4.17
CA LEU A 110 -16.67 0.82 -4.36
C LEU A 110 -17.15 0.14 -3.07
N TYR A 111 -16.24 -0.46 -2.32
CA TYR A 111 -16.60 -1.20 -1.12
C TYR A 111 -16.80 -0.29 0.09
N TYR A 112 -15.93 0.68 0.29
CA TYR A 112 -15.94 1.53 1.49
C TYR A 112 -16.54 2.91 1.27
N GLY A 113 -16.50 3.43 0.04
CA GLY A 113 -17.01 4.74 -0.28
C GLY A 113 -15.99 5.59 -1.00
N LYS A 114 -16.46 6.67 -1.60
CA LYS A 114 -15.62 7.52 -2.46
C LYS A 114 -14.58 8.33 -1.70
N ASP A 115 -14.68 8.40 -0.38
CA ASP A 115 -13.70 9.12 0.44
C ASP A 115 -12.51 8.25 0.82
N TYR A 116 -12.52 6.99 0.39
CA TYR A 116 -11.49 6.02 0.68
C TYR A 116 -10.72 5.68 -0.58
N GLY A 117 -9.59 5.04 -0.45
CA GLY A 117 -8.77 4.68 -1.61
C GLY A 117 -7.29 4.73 -1.29
N LEU A 118 -6.48 4.84 -2.33
CA LEU A 118 -5.03 4.87 -2.21
C LEU A 118 -4.50 6.29 -2.30
N THR A 119 -3.47 6.58 -1.51
CA THR A 119 -2.69 7.81 -1.61
C THR A 119 -1.23 7.42 -1.77
N ILE A 120 -0.57 8.01 -2.75
CA ILE A 120 0.82 7.70 -3.05
C ILE A 120 1.69 8.89 -2.65
N THR A 121 2.72 8.63 -1.86
CA THR A 121 3.63 9.67 -1.39
C THR A 121 5.06 9.19 -1.44
N SER A 122 6.01 10.13 -1.38
CA SER A 122 7.40 9.80 -1.12
C SER A 122 7.57 9.47 0.36
N ASN A 123 8.63 8.75 0.70
CA ASN A 123 8.92 8.46 2.09
C ASN A 123 10.36 8.78 2.45
N SER A 124 10.71 8.66 3.72
CA SER A 124 12.03 8.99 4.24
C SER A 124 13.12 7.98 3.84
N HIS A 125 12.73 6.86 3.25
CA HIS A 125 13.68 5.83 2.81
C HIS A 125 14.10 6.02 1.36
N GLY A 126 13.65 7.09 0.71
CA GLY A 126 13.96 7.35 -0.69
C GLY A 126 13.00 6.70 -1.68
N GLY A 127 12.08 5.88 -1.21
CA GLY A 127 11.13 5.19 -2.06
C GLY A 127 9.74 5.78 -2.00
N LEU A 128 8.75 4.93 -2.23
CA LEU A 128 7.34 5.31 -2.25
C LEU A 128 6.59 4.66 -1.10
N SER A 129 5.57 5.36 -0.64
CA SER A 129 4.57 4.82 0.27
C SER A 129 3.22 4.80 -0.44
N VAL A 130 2.56 3.66 -0.42
CA VAL A 130 1.16 3.57 -0.84
C VAL A 130 0.35 3.41 0.43
N VAL A 131 -0.51 4.40 0.69
CA VAL A 131 -1.26 4.50 1.92
C VAL A 131 -2.73 4.26 1.62
N ILE A 132 -3.37 3.42 2.41
CA ILE A 132 -4.77 3.07 2.28
C ILE A 132 -5.50 3.51 3.54
N HIS A 133 -6.55 4.31 3.37
CA HIS A 133 -7.47 4.60 4.45
C HIS A 133 -8.75 3.84 4.19
N ILE A 134 -9.21 3.06 5.16
CA ILE A 134 -10.45 2.31 5.06
C ILE A 134 -11.23 2.46 6.34
N ARG A 135 -12.54 2.23 6.25
CA ARG A 135 -13.40 2.26 7.41
C ARG A 135 -13.16 0.97 8.22
N ARG A 136 -13.09 1.14 9.53
CA ARG A 136 -12.94 0.01 10.43
C ARG A 136 -14.24 -0.77 10.49
N ILE A 137 -14.17 -2.04 10.16
CA ILE A 137 -15.29 -2.96 10.30
C ILE A 137 -14.83 -4.06 11.26
N ILE A 138 -15.50 -4.16 12.37
CA ILE A 138 -15.19 -5.20 13.35
C ILE A 138 -16.06 -6.41 13.06
N ASP A 139 -15.42 -7.56 12.95
CA ASP A 139 -16.13 -8.79 12.75
C ASP A 139 -16.71 -9.21 14.11
N CYS A 140 -18.01 -9.16 14.20
CA CYS A 140 -18.69 -9.48 15.45
C CYS A 140 -19.21 -10.91 15.42
#